data_44f2b8adf5bb96b7851eb7cc303a1ade
#
_entry.id   44f2b8adf5bb96b7851eb7cc303a1ade
#
_cell.length_a   1.000
_cell.length_b   1.000
_cell.length_c   1.000
_cell.angle_alpha   90.00
_cell.angle_beta   90.00
_cell.angle_gamma   90.00
#
_symmetry.space_group_name_H-M   'P 1'
#
loop_
_entity.id
_entity.type
_entity.pdbx_description
1 polymer ?
#
loop_
_entity_poly.entity_id
_entity_poly.type
_entity_poly.pdbx_seq_one_letter_code
_entity_poly.pdbx_strand_id
1 'polypeptide(L)'
;MSAGPQCGFSLPFLSHAVHREAAMPNALATEIANAAARFVVEEGLEWGPAKRRAVRQLGLPARSPLPDNDLVEDAVREYIGLFCADTQPAELRALRELALVWMERMAEFRPHLGGAVWYGTATRLSDIYLQLFCDDCKSAEIALIDHHVDYEPRTVTGFHGESVEALSVAGRSAALGETIGVHLLVYDLDDLRGALRPDARGRVPRGDARAVRRLLDEEPSA
;
A
#
# COMPACT_ATOMS: atom_id res chain seq x y z
N MET A 1 6.76 32.41 -78.91
CA MET A 1 8.03 31.95 -78.31
C MET A 1 7.74 31.58 -76.89
N SER A 2 7.69 30.32 -76.68
CA SER A 2 7.06 29.63 -75.52
C SER A 2 8.10 29.30 -74.45
N ALA A 3 7.80 29.51 -73.22
CA ALA A 3 8.51 28.96 -72.10
C ALA A 3 7.49 28.28 -71.18
N GLY A 4 7.57 26.98 -71.07
CA GLY A 4 6.67 26.15 -70.27
C GLY A 4 7.06 26.15 -68.76
N PRO A 5 6.14 25.77 -67.93
CA PRO A 5 6.36 25.71 -66.48
C PRO A 5 6.95 24.35 -66.04
N GLN A 6 7.95 24.45 -65.15
CA GLN A 6 8.51 23.28 -64.44
C GLN A 6 7.66 22.92 -63.23
N CYS A 7 7.12 21.71 -63.23
CA CYS A 7 6.50 21.09 -62.07
C CYS A 7 7.57 20.62 -61.07
N GLY A 8 7.59 21.27 -59.89
CA GLY A 8 8.32 20.76 -58.72
C GLY A 8 7.44 19.86 -57.88
N PHE A 9 7.70 18.55 -57.93
CA PHE A 9 7.10 17.59 -56.97
C PHE A 9 7.82 17.69 -55.64
N SER A 10 7.17 18.26 -54.62
CA SER A 10 7.57 18.15 -53.23
C SER A 10 6.91 16.91 -52.64
N LEU A 11 7.73 15.95 -52.27
CA LEU A 11 7.31 14.78 -51.47
C LEU A 11 7.10 15.21 -50.00
N PRO A 12 6.02 14.76 -49.34
CA PRO A 12 5.89 15.00 -47.90
C PRO A 12 6.80 14.04 -47.12
N PHE A 13 7.68 14.63 -46.32
CA PHE A 13 8.44 13.92 -45.30
C PHE A 13 7.44 13.37 -44.27
N LEU A 14 7.24 12.07 -44.27
CA LEU A 14 6.51 11.34 -43.24
C LEU A 14 7.32 11.37 -41.93
N SER A 15 6.86 12.23 -41.02
CA SER A 15 7.32 12.29 -39.64
C SER A 15 6.85 11.03 -38.90
N HIS A 16 7.70 10.02 -38.81
CA HIS A 16 7.50 8.79 -38.03
C HIS A 16 8.13 8.84 -36.62
N ALA A 17 8.36 10.04 -36.07
CA ALA A 17 9.12 10.19 -34.82
C ALA A 17 8.25 10.48 -33.57
N VAL A 18 6.92 10.58 -33.67
CA VAL A 18 6.11 11.09 -32.54
C VAL A 18 5.49 10.00 -31.66
N HIS A 19 5.54 8.70 -32.06
CA HIS A 19 4.86 7.64 -31.30
C HIS A 19 5.74 6.77 -30.42
N ARG A 20 7.05 7.04 -30.33
CA ARG A 20 7.97 6.21 -29.55
C ARG A 20 8.31 6.75 -28.16
N GLU A 21 8.02 8.02 -27.91
CA GLU A 21 8.45 8.70 -26.67
C GLU A 21 7.41 8.62 -25.54
N ALA A 22 6.12 8.45 -25.85
CA ALA A 22 5.04 8.33 -24.87
C ALA A 22 4.90 6.93 -24.25
N ALA A 23 5.44 5.88 -24.89
CA ALA A 23 5.40 4.51 -24.38
C ALA A 23 6.55 4.19 -23.41
N MET A 24 7.67 4.89 -23.48
CA MET A 24 8.87 4.64 -22.67
C MET A 24 8.71 4.93 -21.18
N PRO A 25 8.08 6.04 -20.74
CA PRO A 25 7.90 6.29 -19.30
C PRO A 25 7.00 5.26 -18.63
N ASN A 26 6.01 4.72 -19.33
CA ASN A 26 5.10 3.73 -18.76
C ASN A 26 5.79 2.34 -18.63
N ALA A 27 6.56 1.91 -19.62
CA ALA A 27 7.32 0.67 -19.57
C ALA A 27 8.35 0.65 -18.43
N LEU A 28 9.09 1.75 -18.24
CA LEU A 28 10.06 1.88 -17.15
C LEU A 28 9.37 1.89 -15.78
N ALA A 29 8.24 2.59 -15.64
CA ALA A 29 7.46 2.59 -14.41
C ALA A 29 6.98 1.18 -14.05
N THR A 30 6.51 0.42 -15.05
CA THR A 30 6.09 -0.98 -14.87
C THR A 30 7.27 -1.87 -14.47
N GLU A 31 8.44 -1.70 -15.07
CA GLU A 31 9.65 -2.46 -14.71
C GLU A 31 10.08 -2.18 -13.26
N ILE A 32 10.05 -0.91 -12.83
CA ILE A 32 10.33 -0.54 -11.44
C ILE A 32 9.27 -1.11 -10.49
N ALA A 33 7.98 -1.08 -10.88
CA ALA A 33 6.90 -1.63 -10.07
C ALA A 33 7.03 -3.15 -9.88
N ASN A 34 7.34 -3.89 -10.94
CA ASN A 34 7.55 -5.34 -10.87
C ASN A 34 8.77 -5.70 -10.00
N ALA A 35 9.87 -4.97 -10.13
CA ALA A 35 11.04 -5.17 -9.27
C ALA A 35 10.74 -4.80 -7.81
N ALA A 36 9.94 -3.74 -7.57
CA ALA A 36 9.53 -3.34 -6.23
C ALA A 36 8.58 -4.38 -5.60
N ALA A 37 7.64 -4.94 -6.37
CA ALA A 37 6.72 -5.98 -5.90
C ALA A 37 7.45 -7.17 -5.28
N ARG A 38 8.54 -7.61 -5.91
CA ARG A 38 9.38 -8.67 -5.36
C ARG A 38 9.93 -8.33 -3.98
N PHE A 39 10.46 -7.12 -3.79
CA PHE A 39 10.98 -6.70 -2.48
C PHE A 39 9.88 -6.57 -1.42
N VAL A 40 8.68 -6.14 -1.82
CA VAL A 40 7.53 -6.09 -0.90
C VAL A 40 7.16 -7.49 -0.44
N VAL A 41 7.05 -8.45 -1.36
CA VAL A 41 6.55 -9.80 -1.05
C VAL A 41 7.62 -10.68 -0.39
N GLU A 42 8.86 -10.65 -0.90
CA GLU A 42 9.94 -11.54 -0.42
C GLU A 42 10.66 -11.01 0.82
N GLU A 43 10.71 -9.68 1.01
CA GLU A 43 11.49 -9.06 2.08
C GLU A 43 10.65 -8.19 3.03
N GLY A 44 9.34 -8.07 2.81
CA GLY A 44 8.45 -7.28 3.65
C GLY A 44 8.71 -5.76 3.59
N LEU A 45 9.35 -5.25 2.53
CA LEU A 45 9.64 -3.82 2.43
C LEU A 45 8.38 -3.02 2.17
N GLU A 46 8.26 -1.87 2.83
CA GLU A 46 7.25 -0.88 2.48
C GLU A 46 7.46 -0.35 1.04
N TRP A 47 6.40 0.12 0.41
CA TRP A 47 6.40 0.52 -1.01
C TRP A 47 7.43 1.60 -1.34
N GLY A 48 7.61 2.60 -0.49
CA GLY A 48 8.59 3.65 -0.70
C GLY A 48 10.04 3.13 -0.77
N PRO A 49 10.51 2.43 0.26
CA PRO A 49 11.80 1.74 0.25
C PRO A 49 11.95 0.74 -0.90
N ALA A 50 10.92 -0.07 -1.19
CA ALA A 50 10.93 -1.07 -2.26
C ALA A 50 11.14 -0.42 -3.64
N LYS A 51 10.41 0.65 -3.97
CA LYS A 51 10.59 1.42 -5.21
C LYS A 51 12.02 1.97 -5.34
N ARG A 52 12.55 2.57 -4.30
CA ARG A 52 13.92 3.11 -4.31
C ARG A 52 14.97 2.01 -4.48
N ARG A 53 14.73 0.84 -3.88
CA ARG A 53 15.62 -0.32 -4.03
C ARG A 53 15.54 -0.90 -5.44
N ALA A 54 14.35 -0.97 -6.03
CA ALA A 54 14.15 -1.38 -7.42
C ALA A 54 14.92 -0.49 -8.41
N VAL A 55 14.85 0.84 -8.24
CA VAL A 55 15.62 1.79 -9.05
C VAL A 55 17.13 1.50 -8.99
N ARG A 56 17.66 1.24 -7.79
CA ARG A 56 19.10 0.91 -7.63
C ARG A 56 19.45 -0.44 -8.25
N GLN A 57 18.60 -1.46 -8.09
CA GLN A 57 18.83 -2.78 -8.65
C GLN A 57 18.83 -2.77 -10.19
N LEU A 58 17.98 -1.96 -10.80
CA LEU A 58 17.89 -1.78 -12.26
C LEU A 58 19.01 -0.89 -12.82
N GLY A 59 19.91 -0.38 -11.98
CA GLY A 59 21.00 0.51 -12.40
C GLY A 59 20.53 1.87 -12.90
N LEU A 60 19.33 2.28 -12.52
CA LEU A 60 18.72 3.55 -12.94
C LEU A 60 19.24 4.72 -12.09
N PRO A 61 19.25 5.95 -12.64
CA PRO A 61 19.58 7.14 -11.89
C PRO A 61 18.70 7.29 -10.64
N ALA A 62 19.26 7.71 -9.51
CA ALA A 62 18.51 7.88 -8.25
C ALA A 62 17.34 8.87 -8.33
N ARG A 63 17.33 9.75 -9.34
CA ARG A 63 16.24 10.72 -9.62
C ARG A 63 15.21 10.18 -10.60
N SER A 64 15.27 8.92 -11.01
CA SER A 64 14.25 8.32 -11.88
C SER A 64 12.87 8.48 -11.27
N PRO A 65 11.85 8.83 -12.07
CA PRO A 65 10.48 8.94 -11.59
C PRO A 65 10.02 7.58 -11.04
N LEU A 66 9.47 7.59 -9.83
CA LEU A 66 8.94 6.39 -9.20
C LEU A 66 7.51 6.11 -9.69
N PRO A 67 7.13 4.84 -9.86
CA PRO A 67 5.75 4.47 -10.15
C PRO A 67 4.82 4.93 -9.02
N ASP A 68 3.56 5.19 -9.35
CA ASP A 68 2.53 5.43 -8.33
C ASP A 68 2.29 4.16 -7.48
N ASN A 69 1.52 4.32 -6.42
CA ASN A 69 1.24 3.22 -5.51
C ASN A 69 0.29 2.19 -6.13
N ASP A 70 -0.61 2.62 -7.00
CA ASP A 70 -1.57 1.75 -7.66
C ASP A 70 -0.87 0.76 -8.60
N LEU A 71 0.13 1.24 -9.35
CA LEU A 71 0.92 0.37 -10.24
C LEU A 71 1.75 -0.64 -9.45
N VAL A 72 2.30 -0.24 -8.29
CA VAL A 72 3.01 -1.17 -7.41
C VAL A 72 2.05 -2.19 -6.79
N GLU A 73 0.86 -1.77 -6.37
CA GLU A 73 -0.16 -2.67 -5.84
C GLU A 73 -0.58 -3.73 -6.87
N ASP A 74 -0.81 -3.32 -8.10
CA ASP A 74 -1.17 -4.23 -9.19
C ASP A 74 -0.04 -5.26 -9.43
N ALA A 75 1.23 -4.80 -9.46
CA ALA A 75 2.39 -5.69 -9.59
C ALA A 75 2.55 -6.65 -8.40
N VAL A 76 2.26 -6.19 -7.16
CA VAL A 76 2.27 -7.04 -5.96
C VAL A 76 1.18 -8.11 -6.06
N ARG A 77 -0.04 -7.77 -6.50
CA ARG A 77 -1.13 -8.74 -6.69
C ARG A 77 -0.77 -9.80 -7.73
N GLU A 78 -0.18 -9.37 -8.85
CA GLU A 78 0.28 -10.29 -9.89
C GLU A 78 1.38 -11.23 -9.34
N TYR A 79 2.36 -10.68 -8.62
CA TYR A 79 3.44 -11.46 -8.02
C TYR A 79 2.92 -12.50 -7.02
N ILE A 80 2.02 -12.10 -6.12
CA ILE A 80 1.36 -13.00 -5.16
C ILE A 80 0.61 -14.11 -5.89
N GLY A 81 -0.18 -13.77 -6.91
CA GLY A 81 -0.94 -14.74 -7.69
C GLY A 81 -0.07 -15.77 -8.42
N LEU A 82 1.16 -15.40 -8.81
CA LEU A 82 2.09 -16.29 -9.51
C LEU A 82 2.93 -17.14 -8.55
N PHE A 83 3.35 -16.60 -7.40
CA PHE A 83 4.39 -17.22 -6.58
C PHE A 83 3.95 -17.58 -5.15
N CYS A 84 2.84 -17.02 -4.66
CA CYS A 84 2.40 -17.18 -3.27
C CYS A 84 0.92 -17.64 -3.17
N ALA A 85 0.30 -18.07 -4.27
CA ALA A 85 -1.12 -18.41 -4.32
C ALA A 85 -1.53 -19.48 -3.28
N ASP A 86 -0.63 -20.40 -2.96
CA ASP A 86 -0.89 -21.51 -2.04
C ASP A 86 -0.78 -21.12 -0.55
N THR A 87 0.01 -20.08 -0.21
CA THR A 87 0.31 -19.72 1.18
C THR A 87 -0.32 -18.41 1.62
N GLN A 88 -0.35 -17.41 0.72
CA GLN A 88 -0.76 -16.06 1.03
C GLN A 88 -2.21 -15.95 1.56
N PRO A 89 -3.21 -16.72 1.09
CA PRO A 89 -4.56 -16.62 1.65
C PRO A 89 -4.62 -16.95 3.14
N ALA A 90 -3.90 -17.99 3.59
CA ALA A 90 -3.83 -18.36 4.99
C ALA A 90 -3.05 -17.32 5.83
N GLU A 91 -1.98 -16.77 5.28
CA GLU A 91 -1.18 -15.70 5.90
C GLU A 91 -2.01 -14.43 6.08
N LEU A 92 -2.71 -14.00 5.03
CA LEU A 92 -3.59 -12.82 5.06
C LEU A 92 -4.73 -12.98 6.07
N ARG A 93 -5.36 -14.16 6.09
CA ARG A 93 -6.40 -14.47 7.07
C ARG A 93 -5.87 -14.34 8.50
N ALA A 94 -4.72 -14.91 8.80
CA ALA A 94 -4.09 -14.83 10.12
C ALA A 94 -3.76 -13.38 10.53
N LEU A 95 -3.34 -12.54 9.58
CA LEU A 95 -3.11 -11.10 9.83
C LEU A 95 -4.42 -10.35 10.08
N ARG A 96 -5.51 -10.65 9.36
CA ARG A 96 -6.84 -10.07 9.59
C ARG A 96 -7.43 -10.48 10.94
N GLU A 97 -7.26 -11.73 11.34
CA GLU A 97 -7.66 -12.21 12.66
C GLU A 97 -6.91 -11.48 13.78
N LEU A 98 -5.60 -11.32 13.65
CA LEU A 98 -4.80 -10.55 14.61
C LEU A 98 -5.18 -9.06 14.62
N ALA A 99 -5.43 -8.47 13.44
CA ALA A 99 -5.91 -7.10 13.34
C ALA A 99 -7.23 -6.91 14.08
N LEU A 100 -8.17 -7.86 13.93
CA LEU A 100 -9.46 -7.83 14.61
C LEU A 100 -9.31 -7.87 16.14
N VAL A 101 -8.41 -8.69 16.67
CA VAL A 101 -8.11 -8.73 18.12
C VAL A 101 -7.66 -7.35 18.63
N TRP A 102 -6.79 -6.68 17.89
CA TRP A 102 -6.34 -5.34 18.26
C TRP A 102 -7.42 -4.27 18.06
N MET A 103 -8.25 -4.39 17.01
CA MET A 103 -9.40 -3.51 16.81
C MET A 103 -10.43 -3.64 17.94
N GLU A 104 -10.66 -4.84 18.47
CA GLU A 104 -11.54 -5.05 19.60
C GLU A 104 -10.95 -4.49 20.90
N ARG A 105 -9.64 -4.65 21.11
CA ARG A 105 -8.94 -4.07 22.27
C ARG A 105 -8.99 -2.54 22.29
N MET A 106 -8.90 -1.92 21.11
CA MET A 106 -8.89 -0.47 20.94
C MET A 106 -10.25 0.08 20.47
N ALA A 107 -11.35 -0.64 20.74
CA ALA A 107 -12.67 -0.35 20.18
C ALA A 107 -13.19 1.07 20.49
N GLU A 108 -12.85 1.63 21.63
CA GLU A 108 -13.23 3.00 22.04
C GLU A 108 -12.67 4.08 21.11
N PHE A 109 -11.53 3.81 20.44
CA PHE A 109 -10.86 4.72 19.51
C PHE A 109 -11.26 4.51 18.06
N ARG A 110 -12.39 3.85 17.77
CA ARG A 110 -12.94 3.65 16.43
C ARG A 110 -11.91 3.16 15.43
N PRO A 111 -11.24 2.02 15.69
CA PRO A 111 -10.15 1.52 14.86
C PRO A 111 -10.61 1.14 13.46
N HIS A 112 -9.80 1.49 12.47
CA HIS A 112 -9.98 1.09 11.07
C HIS A 112 -8.72 0.43 10.55
N LEU A 113 -8.87 -0.74 9.95
CA LEU A 113 -7.77 -1.46 9.29
C LEU A 113 -7.52 -0.85 7.91
N GLY A 114 -6.26 -0.54 7.62
CA GLY A 114 -5.81 -0.06 6.31
C GLY A 114 -4.60 -0.82 5.77
N GLY A 115 -4.02 -0.31 4.71
CA GLY A 115 -2.80 -0.84 4.11
C GLY A 115 -2.96 -2.23 3.46
N ALA A 116 -1.83 -2.96 3.35
CA ALA A 116 -1.75 -4.22 2.61
C ALA A 116 -2.72 -5.29 3.14
N VAL A 117 -2.93 -5.36 4.46
CA VAL A 117 -3.84 -6.33 5.09
C VAL A 117 -5.29 -6.05 4.70
N TRP A 118 -5.70 -4.77 4.64
CA TRP A 118 -7.02 -4.38 4.18
C TRP A 118 -7.21 -4.68 2.69
N TYR A 119 -6.25 -4.27 1.86
CA TYR A 119 -6.31 -4.46 0.40
C TYR A 119 -6.08 -5.90 -0.07
N GLY A 120 -5.68 -6.82 0.81
CA GLY A 120 -5.46 -8.22 0.45
C GLY A 120 -4.13 -8.50 -0.24
N THR A 121 -3.15 -7.60 -0.10
CA THR A 121 -1.79 -7.74 -0.67
C THR A 121 -0.73 -8.04 0.39
N ALA A 122 -1.14 -8.32 1.62
CA ALA A 122 -0.23 -8.67 2.72
C ALA A 122 0.22 -10.14 2.64
N THR A 123 1.45 -10.37 3.09
CA THR A 123 2.04 -11.68 3.36
C THR A 123 2.46 -11.77 4.83
N ARG A 124 2.94 -12.91 5.29
CA ARG A 124 3.45 -13.10 6.66
C ARG A 124 4.50 -12.08 7.10
N LEU A 125 5.17 -11.42 6.16
CA LEU A 125 6.18 -10.39 6.41
C LEU A 125 5.61 -8.99 6.54
N SER A 126 4.28 -8.83 6.41
CA SER A 126 3.62 -7.54 6.44
C SER A 126 3.19 -7.18 7.86
N ASP A 127 3.42 -5.92 8.24
CA ASP A 127 2.87 -5.36 9.46
C ASP A 127 1.40 -4.95 9.31
N ILE A 128 0.70 -4.81 10.42
CA ILE A 128 -0.70 -4.40 10.50
C ILE A 128 -0.75 -2.91 10.82
N TYR A 129 -1.55 -2.16 10.07
CA TYR A 129 -1.76 -0.72 10.26
C TYR A 129 -3.21 -0.44 10.63
N LEU A 130 -3.42 0.02 11.86
CA LEU A 130 -4.72 0.46 12.38
C LEU A 130 -4.73 1.97 12.54
N GLN A 131 -5.74 2.64 12.00
CA GLN A 131 -6.00 4.05 12.27
C GLN A 131 -6.99 4.16 13.42
N LEU A 132 -6.63 4.87 14.46
CA LEU A 132 -7.45 5.20 15.62
C LEU A 132 -7.94 6.64 15.47
N PHE A 133 -9.19 6.90 15.79
CA PHE A 133 -9.81 8.22 15.70
C PHE A 133 -10.36 8.61 17.08
N CYS A 134 -9.79 9.63 17.71
CA CYS A 134 -10.13 10.05 19.06
C CYS A 134 -10.06 11.58 19.20
N ASP A 135 -10.79 12.10 20.20
CA ASP A 135 -10.80 13.54 20.49
C ASP A 135 -9.51 14.01 21.18
N ASP A 136 -8.84 13.11 21.88
CA ASP A 136 -7.54 13.36 22.52
C ASP A 136 -6.54 12.28 22.11
N CYS A 137 -5.52 12.69 21.36
CA CYS A 137 -4.47 11.80 20.85
C CYS A 137 -3.72 11.03 21.95
N LYS A 138 -3.69 11.55 23.19
CA LYS A 138 -3.03 10.86 24.31
C LYS A 138 -3.88 9.75 24.93
N SER A 139 -5.17 9.72 24.67
CA SER A 139 -6.07 8.69 25.23
C SER A 139 -5.68 7.27 24.79
N ALA A 140 -5.26 7.09 23.53
CA ALA A 140 -4.81 5.80 23.02
C ALA A 140 -3.52 5.31 23.71
N GLU A 141 -2.58 6.22 23.96
CA GLU A 141 -1.35 5.92 24.71
C GLU A 141 -1.65 5.53 26.16
N ILE A 142 -2.53 6.28 26.82
CA ILE A 142 -2.96 5.99 28.21
C ILE A 142 -3.62 4.60 28.27
N ALA A 143 -4.48 4.27 27.32
CA ALA A 143 -5.13 2.96 27.29
C ALA A 143 -4.12 1.80 27.15
N LEU A 144 -3.04 1.96 26.35
CA LEU A 144 -1.98 0.95 26.28
C LEU A 144 -1.25 0.80 27.61
N ILE A 145 -0.95 1.91 28.29
CA ILE A 145 -0.31 1.92 29.63
C ILE A 145 -1.21 1.20 30.65
N ASP A 146 -2.49 1.53 30.69
CA ASP A 146 -3.47 0.92 31.61
C ASP A 146 -3.64 -0.58 31.37
N HIS A 147 -3.51 -1.02 30.12
CA HIS A 147 -3.53 -2.44 29.74
C HIS A 147 -2.17 -3.13 29.87
N HIS A 148 -1.13 -2.46 30.38
CA HIS A 148 0.23 -2.97 30.51
C HIS A 148 0.80 -3.51 29.18
N VAL A 149 0.55 -2.79 28.09
CA VAL A 149 1.06 -3.11 26.76
C VAL A 149 2.31 -2.27 26.50
N ASP A 150 3.43 -2.93 26.23
CA ASP A 150 4.65 -2.28 25.78
C ASP A 150 4.46 -1.72 24.36
N TYR A 151 4.86 -0.48 24.13
CA TYR A 151 4.78 0.19 22.85
C TYR A 151 5.98 1.08 22.58
N GLU A 152 6.26 1.32 21.30
CA GLU A 152 7.26 2.28 20.84
C GLU A 152 6.57 3.44 20.11
N PRO A 153 6.63 4.69 20.63
CA PRO A 153 6.07 5.83 19.93
C PRO A 153 6.97 6.23 18.75
N ARG A 154 6.35 6.52 17.60
CA ARG A 154 7.01 7.01 16.39
C ARG A 154 6.19 8.11 15.76
N THR A 155 6.83 8.98 14.98
CA THR A 155 6.13 9.93 14.11
C THR A 155 6.19 9.42 12.69
N VAL A 156 5.03 9.34 12.04
CA VAL A 156 4.90 8.89 10.64
C VAL A 156 4.12 9.92 9.84
N THR A 157 4.17 9.82 8.51
CA THR A 157 3.34 10.65 7.64
C THR A 157 1.94 10.06 7.55
N GLY A 158 0.94 10.84 7.96
CA GLY A 158 -0.47 10.50 7.87
C GLY A 158 -1.02 10.55 6.44
N PHE A 159 -2.31 10.22 6.29
CA PHE A 159 -2.93 10.11 4.96
C PHE A 159 -3.24 11.48 4.30
N HIS A 160 -3.19 12.58 5.04
CA HIS A 160 -3.26 13.94 4.51
C HIS A 160 -1.87 14.57 4.29
N GLY A 161 -0.78 13.84 4.60
CA GLY A 161 0.60 14.31 4.48
C GLY A 161 1.14 15.02 5.73
N GLU A 162 0.33 15.17 6.78
CA GLU A 162 0.74 15.68 8.09
C GLU A 162 1.52 14.63 8.90
N SER A 163 2.18 15.07 9.96
CA SER A 163 2.83 14.17 10.91
C SER A 163 1.82 13.67 11.93
N VAL A 164 1.69 12.35 12.06
CA VAL A 164 0.83 11.70 13.05
C VAL A 164 1.65 10.81 13.98
N GLU A 165 1.15 10.63 15.20
CA GLU A 165 1.75 9.70 16.16
C GLU A 165 1.34 8.26 15.80
N ALA A 166 2.32 7.36 15.82
CA ALA A 166 2.13 5.92 15.67
C ALA A 166 2.67 5.20 16.90
N LEU A 167 1.83 4.42 17.56
CA LEU A 167 2.20 3.58 18.71
C LEU A 167 2.41 2.16 18.15
N SER A 168 3.66 1.73 18.09
CA SER A 168 4.03 0.42 17.57
C SER A 168 4.05 -0.62 18.68
N VAL A 169 3.27 -1.67 18.54
CA VAL A 169 3.15 -2.77 19.51
C VAL A 169 3.47 -4.12 18.83
N ALA A 170 3.83 -5.11 19.64
CA ALA A 170 4.09 -6.47 19.21
C ALA A 170 2.83 -7.33 19.39
N GLY A 171 2.25 -7.81 18.28
CA GLY A 171 1.11 -8.72 18.26
C GLY A 171 1.56 -10.16 17.97
N ARG A 172 1.20 -11.13 18.82
CA ARG A 172 1.52 -12.53 18.54
C ARG A 172 0.41 -13.18 17.73
N SER A 173 0.74 -13.64 16.52
CA SER A 173 -0.15 -14.47 15.72
C SER A 173 0.06 -15.95 16.07
N ALA A 174 -0.98 -16.59 16.61
CA ALA A 174 -0.92 -18.02 16.90
C ALA A 174 -0.89 -18.86 15.61
N ALA A 175 -1.60 -18.44 14.58
CA ALA A 175 -1.68 -19.12 13.30
C ALA A 175 -0.36 -19.11 12.53
N LEU A 176 0.36 -17.96 12.56
CA LEU A 176 1.68 -17.85 11.92
C LEU A 176 2.84 -18.32 12.83
N GLY A 177 2.60 -18.45 14.15
CA GLY A 177 3.63 -18.77 15.13
C GLY A 177 4.65 -17.65 15.34
N GLU A 178 4.37 -16.44 14.85
CA GLU A 178 5.29 -15.29 14.78
C GLU A 178 4.76 -14.07 15.53
N THR A 179 5.66 -13.14 15.81
CA THR A 179 5.32 -11.81 16.32
C THR A 179 5.25 -10.85 15.15
N ILE A 180 4.12 -10.15 15.02
CA ILE A 180 3.80 -9.23 13.95
C ILE A 180 3.79 -7.82 14.52
N GLY A 181 4.35 -6.86 13.80
CA GLY A 181 4.23 -5.44 14.12
C GLY A 181 2.80 -4.95 13.92
N VAL A 182 2.25 -4.29 14.94
CA VAL A 182 0.94 -3.63 14.84
C VAL A 182 1.14 -2.15 15.13
N HIS A 183 0.86 -1.32 14.14
CA HIS A 183 1.05 0.13 14.21
C HIS A 183 -0.30 0.81 14.38
N LEU A 184 -0.49 1.47 15.51
CA LEU A 184 -1.68 2.23 15.86
C LEU A 184 -1.43 3.71 15.53
N LEU A 185 -1.95 4.18 14.40
CA LEU A 185 -1.82 5.56 13.95
C LEU A 185 -2.94 6.37 14.55
N VAL A 186 -2.60 7.40 15.31
CA VAL A 186 -3.58 8.20 16.07
C VAL A 186 -3.92 9.46 15.30
N TYR A 187 -5.20 9.60 14.96
CA TYR A 187 -5.79 10.72 14.22
C TYR A 187 -6.84 11.44 15.06
N ASP A 188 -7.10 12.69 14.72
CA ASP A 188 -8.24 13.42 15.26
C ASP A 188 -9.56 12.77 14.80
N LEU A 189 -10.60 12.87 15.64
CA LEU A 189 -11.92 12.32 15.32
C LEU A 189 -12.53 12.95 14.07
N ASP A 190 -12.24 14.23 13.83
CA ASP A 190 -12.73 14.96 12.65
C ASP A 190 -12.17 14.39 11.32
N ASP A 191 -11.00 13.76 11.37
CA ASP A 191 -10.37 13.12 10.20
C ASP A 191 -11.14 11.89 9.71
N LEU A 192 -11.91 11.24 10.57
CA LEU A 192 -12.63 9.99 10.24
C LEU A 192 -13.49 10.12 8.99
N ARG A 193 -14.20 11.24 8.83
CA ARG A 193 -15.08 11.44 7.67
C ARG A 193 -14.30 11.55 6.36
N GLY A 194 -13.13 12.19 6.40
CA GLY A 194 -12.20 12.28 5.26
C GLY A 194 -11.54 10.95 4.95
N ALA A 195 -11.19 10.21 6.00
CA ALA A 195 -10.49 8.94 5.96
C ALA A 195 -11.23 7.83 5.19
N LEU A 196 -12.57 7.87 5.18
CA LEU A 196 -13.42 6.86 4.52
C LEU A 196 -13.81 7.20 3.07
N ARG A 197 -13.30 8.29 2.52
CA ARG A 197 -13.58 8.65 1.12
C ARG A 197 -12.95 7.61 0.19
N PRO A 198 -13.69 7.15 -0.83
CA PRO A 198 -13.13 6.25 -1.84
C PRO A 198 -11.90 6.87 -2.55
N ASP A 199 -10.96 6.01 -2.90
CA ASP A 199 -9.80 6.36 -3.71
C ASP A 199 -10.19 6.61 -5.18
N ALA A 200 -9.21 6.93 -6.04
CA ALA A 200 -9.43 7.17 -7.47
C ALA A 200 -9.99 5.94 -8.21
N ARG A 201 -9.86 4.74 -7.64
CA ARG A 201 -10.44 3.48 -8.14
C ARG A 201 -11.81 3.16 -7.55
N GLY A 202 -12.38 4.07 -6.74
CA GLY A 202 -13.67 3.88 -6.07
C GLY A 202 -13.64 2.90 -4.88
N ARG A 203 -12.46 2.51 -4.39
CA ARG A 203 -12.30 1.60 -3.27
C ARG A 203 -12.21 2.38 -1.97
N VAL A 204 -12.86 1.89 -0.92
CA VAL A 204 -12.71 2.45 0.42
C VAL A 204 -11.35 2.03 0.98
N PRO A 205 -10.48 2.98 1.38
CA PRO A 205 -9.07 2.69 1.71
C PRO A 205 -8.87 1.98 3.06
N ARG A 206 -9.92 1.82 3.85
CA ARG A 206 -9.88 1.18 5.18
C ARG A 206 -11.26 0.74 5.62
N GLY A 207 -11.33 -0.17 6.60
CA GLY A 207 -12.60 -0.67 7.12
C GLY A 207 -12.59 -0.85 8.63
N ASP A 208 -13.76 -0.70 9.24
CA ASP A 208 -14.01 -0.98 10.65
C ASP A 208 -13.99 -2.49 10.96
N ALA A 209 -14.09 -2.86 12.24
CA ALA A 209 -14.08 -4.26 12.67
C ALA A 209 -15.20 -5.09 12.02
N ARG A 210 -16.36 -4.48 11.73
CA ARG A 210 -17.44 -5.16 11.04
C ARG A 210 -17.11 -5.48 9.60
N ALA A 211 -16.42 -4.57 8.92
CA ALA A 211 -15.95 -4.78 7.55
C ALA A 211 -14.86 -5.87 7.50
N VAL A 212 -13.94 -5.90 8.48
CA VAL A 212 -12.91 -6.96 8.57
C VAL A 212 -13.54 -8.33 8.81
N ARG A 213 -14.55 -8.44 9.68
CA ARG A 213 -15.28 -9.71 9.88
C ARG A 213 -15.92 -10.20 8.58
N ARG A 214 -16.56 -9.31 7.79
CA ARG A 214 -17.11 -9.71 6.49
C ARG A 214 -16.05 -10.24 5.54
N LEU A 215 -14.86 -9.62 5.49
CA LEU A 215 -13.75 -10.15 4.67
C LEU A 215 -13.34 -11.56 5.12
N LEU A 216 -13.29 -11.82 6.44
CA LEU A 216 -12.96 -13.15 6.98
C LEU A 216 -14.04 -14.20 6.67
N ASP A 217 -15.32 -13.79 6.64
CA ASP A 217 -16.44 -14.67 6.31
C ASP A 217 -16.51 -15.02 4.81
N GLU A 218 -16.07 -14.10 3.95
CA GLU A 218 -16.04 -14.27 2.49
C GLU A 218 -14.82 -15.11 2.02
N GLU A 219 -13.77 -15.21 2.83
CA GLU A 219 -12.60 -16.03 2.52
C GLU A 219 -12.91 -17.51 2.75
N PRO A 220 -12.62 -18.39 1.77
CA PRO A 220 -12.76 -19.84 1.98
C PRO A 220 -11.87 -20.26 3.15
N SER A 221 -12.45 -21.05 4.07
CA SER A 221 -11.67 -21.70 5.13
C SER A 221 -10.66 -22.65 4.46
N ALA A 222 -9.38 -22.46 4.74
CA ALA A 222 -8.29 -23.28 4.23
C ALA A 222 -8.35 -24.72 4.81
#